data_77d1056460f07dd2b811c304cc8bcefa
#
_entry.id   77d1056460f07dd2b811c304cc8bcefa
#
_cell.length_a   1.000
_cell.length_b   1.000
_cell.length_c   1.000
_cell.angle_alpha   90.00
_cell.angle_beta   90.00
_cell.angle_gamma   90.00
#
_symmetry.space_group_name_H-M   'P 1'
#
loop_
_entity.id
_entity.type
_entity.pdbx_description
1 polymer ?
#
loop_
_entity_poly.entity_id
_entity_poly.type
_entity_poly.pdbx_seq_one_letter_code
_entity_poly.pdbx_strand_id
1 'polypeptide(L)'
;MSTMTNDPLRDLIRSTLDFYNRFGWQPLTPDAIRVFEEEVREVKEAATDGTNKDHIAEEAADVIVTLIGVCQSSGVDPERLIDQLYAVIAKNNAKNHDTHVYTDGKIRRRVPKSPTS
;
A
#
# COMPACT_ATOMS: atom_id res chain seq x y z
N MET A 1 24.23 2.79 -1.94
CA MET A 1 22.98 2.65 -2.71
C MET A 1 22.67 1.18 -2.96
N SER A 2 21.41 0.80 -2.88
CA SER A 2 20.99 -0.56 -3.20
C SER A 2 21.16 -0.84 -4.68
N THR A 3 21.62 -2.05 -5.00
CA THR A 3 21.67 -2.52 -6.37
C THR A 3 20.26 -2.92 -6.81
N MET A 4 19.85 -2.51 -8.01
CA MET A 4 18.57 -2.92 -8.57
C MET A 4 18.54 -4.42 -8.80
N THR A 5 17.41 -5.03 -8.52
CA THR A 5 17.16 -6.45 -8.67
C THR A 5 16.16 -6.69 -9.81
N ASN A 6 15.77 -7.94 -10.02
CA ASN A 6 14.69 -8.28 -10.95
C ASN A 6 13.31 -8.31 -10.26
N ASP A 7 13.25 -7.80 -9.03
CA ASP A 7 12.01 -7.73 -8.25
C ASP A 7 11.62 -6.26 -8.04
N PRO A 8 10.68 -5.72 -8.85
CA PRO A 8 10.29 -4.32 -8.75
C PRO A 8 9.74 -3.91 -7.38
N LEU A 9 9.05 -4.80 -6.69
CA LEU A 9 8.54 -4.49 -5.35
C LEU A 9 9.68 -4.33 -4.36
N ARG A 10 10.66 -5.21 -4.43
CA ARG A 10 11.86 -5.13 -3.59
C ARG A 10 12.64 -3.85 -3.88
N ASP A 11 12.81 -3.53 -5.15
CA ASP A 11 13.54 -2.33 -5.56
C ASP A 11 12.84 -1.06 -5.08
N LEU A 12 11.53 -0.99 -5.18
CA LEU A 12 10.75 0.14 -4.69
C LEU A 12 10.95 0.34 -3.18
N ILE A 13 10.81 -0.73 -2.41
CA ILE A 13 10.93 -0.67 -0.95
C ILE A 13 12.35 -0.28 -0.55
N ARG A 14 13.36 -0.92 -1.12
CA ARG A 14 14.76 -0.63 -0.78
C ARG A 14 15.17 0.78 -1.18
N SER A 15 14.74 1.25 -2.35
CA SER A 15 15.04 2.62 -2.78
C SER A 15 14.38 3.66 -1.88
N THR A 16 13.16 3.39 -1.42
CA THR A 16 12.46 4.28 -0.50
C THR A 16 13.19 4.33 0.85
N LEU A 17 13.63 3.18 1.36
CA LEU A 17 14.37 3.12 2.63
C LEU A 17 15.73 3.81 2.50
N ASP A 18 16.44 3.66 1.38
CA ASP A 18 17.69 4.36 1.12
C ASP A 18 17.48 5.88 1.12
N PHE A 19 16.38 6.35 0.53
CA PHE A 19 16.01 7.76 0.55
C PHE A 19 15.79 8.26 1.99
N TYR A 20 15.01 7.56 2.79
CA TYR A 20 14.78 7.94 4.18
C TYR A 20 16.08 7.92 4.99
N ASN A 21 16.90 6.89 4.82
CA ASN A 21 18.17 6.76 5.55
C ASN A 21 19.14 7.89 5.21
N ARG A 22 19.14 8.33 3.95
CA ARG A 22 20.01 9.41 3.49
C ARG A 22 19.71 10.73 4.21
N PHE A 23 18.46 10.94 4.62
CA PHE A 23 18.06 12.13 5.37
C PHE A 23 17.96 11.89 6.86
N GLY A 24 18.35 10.72 7.35
CA GLY A 24 18.26 10.40 8.75
C GLY A 24 16.84 10.36 9.30
N TRP A 25 15.86 10.04 8.43
CA TRP A 25 14.45 10.07 8.80
C TRP A 25 14.10 8.87 9.67
N GLN A 26 13.79 9.15 10.94
CA GLN A 26 13.44 8.14 11.94
C GLN A 26 12.26 8.64 12.79
N PRO A 27 11.08 8.83 12.19
CA PRO A 27 9.95 9.37 12.92
C PRO A 27 9.36 8.34 13.87
N LEU A 28 8.67 8.84 14.89
CA LEU A 28 7.79 8.01 15.68
C LEU A 28 6.58 7.61 14.82
N THR A 29 5.99 6.45 15.13
CA THR A 29 4.88 5.92 14.35
C THR A 29 3.71 6.92 14.20
N PRO A 30 3.27 7.66 15.23
CA PRO A 30 2.21 8.64 15.05
C PRO A 30 2.56 9.74 14.03
N ASP A 31 3.81 10.16 13.96
CA ASP A 31 4.25 11.17 12.99
C ASP A 31 4.26 10.60 11.57
N ALA A 32 4.72 9.36 11.40
CA ALA A 32 4.70 8.69 10.12
C ALA A 32 3.27 8.51 9.61
N ILE A 33 2.34 8.16 10.49
CA ILE A 33 0.92 8.02 10.15
C ILE A 33 0.35 9.37 9.71
N ARG A 34 0.67 10.46 10.41
CA ARG A 34 0.20 11.79 10.04
C ARG A 34 0.64 12.17 8.63
N VAL A 35 1.90 11.94 8.30
CA VAL A 35 2.43 12.20 6.97
C VAL A 35 1.71 11.37 5.92
N PHE A 36 1.50 10.09 6.20
CA PHE A 36 0.76 9.18 5.33
C PHE A 36 -0.68 9.70 5.10
N GLU A 37 -1.36 10.12 6.16
CA GLU A 37 -2.73 10.64 6.04
C GLU A 37 -2.80 11.92 5.21
N GLU A 38 -1.77 12.78 5.29
CA GLU A 38 -1.69 13.97 4.44
C GLU A 38 -1.63 13.59 2.96
N GLU A 39 -0.84 12.58 2.61
CA GLU A 39 -0.73 12.11 1.23
C GLU A 39 -2.02 11.44 0.75
N VAL A 40 -2.69 10.69 1.63
CA VAL A 40 -4.00 10.12 1.32
C VAL A 40 -5.02 11.22 1.00
N ARG A 41 -5.01 12.30 1.77
CA ARG A 41 -5.90 13.44 1.50
C ARG A 41 -5.59 14.08 0.14
N GLU A 42 -4.31 14.23 -0.20
CA GLU A 42 -3.91 14.82 -1.46
C GLU A 42 -4.31 13.97 -2.67
N VAL A 43 -4.17 12.64 -2.60
CA VAL A 43 -4.63 11.79 -3.69
C VAL A 43 -6.16 11.84 -3.80
N LYS A 44 -6.86 11.92 -2.67
CA LYS A 44 -8.32 12.03 -2.66
C LYS A 44 -8.77 13.31 -3.37
N GLU A 45 -8.13 14.43 -3.06
CA GLU A 45 -8.44 15.72 -3.68
C GLU A 45 -8.16 15.68 -5.19
N ALA A 46 -6.99 15.15 -5.58
CA ALA A 46 -6.61 15.04 -6.99
C ALA A 46 -7.58 14.14 -7.77
N ALA A 47 -7.98 13.02 -7.19
CA ALA A 47 -8.90 12.06 -7.81
C ALA A 47 -10.32 12.63 -7.89
N THR A 48 -10.73 13.40 -6.90
CA THR A 48 -12.07 14.05 -6.89
C THR A 48 -12.16 15.10 -7.99
N ASP A 49 -11.10 15.89 -8.20
CA ASP A 49 -11.02 16.82 -9.32
C ASP A 49 -10.99 16.05 -10.66
N GLY A 50 -10.16 15.02 -10.74
CA GLY A 50 -10.16 14.07 -11.86
C GLY A 50 -9.63 14.58 -13.19
N THR A 51 -9.20 15.83 -13.28
CA THR A 51 -8.81 16.45 -14.58
C THR A 51 -7.38 16.15 -14.99
N ASN A 52 -6.47 15.97 -14.03
CA ASN A 52 -5.06 15.75 -14.31
C ASN A 52 -4.65 14.34 -13.88
N LYS A 53 -4.58 13.42 -14.85
CA LYS A 53 -4.28 12.00 -14.57
C LYS A 53 -2.86 11.80 -14.07
N ASP A 54 -1.89 12.54 -14.59
CA ASP A 54 -0.51 12.44 -14.14
C ASP A 54 -0.37 12.90 -12.69
N HIS A 55 -1.09 13.95 -12.31
CA HIS A 55 -1.09 14.43 -10.93
C HIS A 55 -1.70 13.40 -9.98
N ILE A 56 -2.79 12.77 -10.38
CA ILE A 56 -3.41 11.68 -9.58
C ILE A 56 -2.39 10.56 -9.36
N ALA A 57 -1.69 10.14 -10.42
CA ALA A 57 -0.69 9.08 -10.34
C ALA A 57 0.49 9.48 -9.44
N GLU A 58 0.94 10.73 -9.52
CA GLU A 58 2.01 11.24 -8.66
C GLU A 58 1.62 11.19 -7.19
N GLU A 59 0.42 11.66 -6.85
CA GLU A 59 -0.06 11.64 -5.48
C GLU A 59 -0.26 10.20 -4.97
N ALA A 60 -0.70 9.29 -5.84
CA ALA A 60 -0.80 7.87 -5.49
C ALA A 60 0.58 7.27 -5.18
N ALA A 61 1.59 7.63 -5.95
CA ALA A 61 2.97 7.20 -5.70
C ALA A 61 3.46 7.70 -4.33
N ASP A 62 3.16 8.95 -3.98
CA ASP A 62 3.53 9.51 -2.68
C ASP A 62 2.85 8.75 -1.53
N VAL A 63 1.62 8.31 -1.70
CA VAL A 63 0.94 7.47 -0.71
C VAL A 63 1.73 6.17 -0.48
N ILE A 64 2.18 5.52 -1.56
CA ILE A 64 2.95 4.27 -1.45
C ILE A 64 4.26 4.49 -0.70
N VAL A 65 4.97 5.57 -1.01
CA VAL A 65 6.23 5.91 -0.34
C VAL A 65 6.00 6.15 1.15
N THR A 66 4.99 6.93 1.52
CA THR A 66 4.71 7.21 2.93
C THR A 66 4.19 5.99 3.68
N LEU A 67 3.49 5.08 2.99
CA LEU A 67 3.08 3.81 3.59
C LEU A 67 4.30 2.95 3.97
N ILE A 68 5.31 2.90 3.11
CA ILE A 68 6.57 2.22 3.42
C ILE A 68 7.20 2.87 4.66
N GLY A 69 7.12 4.20 4.77
CA GLY A 69 7.59 4.92 5.95
C GLY A 69 6.85 4.51 7.23
N VAL A 70 5.55 4.32 7.17
CA VAL A 70 4.77 3.84 8.32
C VAL A 70 5.27 2.45 8.74
N CYS A 71 5.51 1.57 7.79
CA CYS A 71 6.04 0.23 8.07
C CYS A 71 7.40 0.33 8.75
N GLN A 72 8.30 1.17 8.23
CA GLN A 72 9.62 1.35 8.82
C GLN A 72 9.53 1.86 10.26
N SER A 73 8.70 2.86 10.51
CA SER A 73 8.55 3.44 11.86
C SER A 73 7.94 2.44 12.85
N SER A 74 7.20 1.47 12.35
CA SER A 74 6.54 0.44 13.17
C SER A 74 7.39 -0.82 13.34
N GLY A 75 8.61 -0.82 12.82
CA GLY A 75 9.52 -1.97 12.94
C GLY A 75 9.22 -3.12 12.00
N VAL A 76 8.46 -2.88 10.95
CA VAL A 76 8.19 -3.92 9.94
C VAL A 76 9.42 -4.05 9.04
N ASP A 77 10.03 -5.22 9.07
CA ASP A 77 11.19 -5.55 8.24
C ASP A 77 10.80 -5.50 6.76
N PRO A 78 11.64 -4.93 5.87
CA PRO A 78 11.36 -4.89 4.43
C PRO A 78 11.02 -6.25 3.83
N GLU A 79 11.70 -7.32 4.24
CA GLU A 79 11.41 -8.66 3.74
C GLU A 79 10.01 -9.12 4.16
N ARG A 80 9.58 -8.77 5.36
CA ARG A 80 8.22 -9.08 5.83
C ARG A 80 7.18 -8.36 4.98
N LEU A 81 7.41 -7.09 4.64
CA LEU A 81 6.48 -6.35 3.78
C LEU A 81 6.42 -6.97 2.39
N ILE A 82 7.56 -7.34 1.81
CA ILE A 82 7.63 -7.99 0.49
C ILE A 82 6.85 -9.30 0.51
N ASP A 83 7.07 -10.13 1.52
CA ASP A 83 6.37 -11.41 1.67
C ASP A 83 4.85 -11.21 1.75
N GLN A 84 4.40 -10.20 2.48
CA GLN A 84 2.98 -9.90 2.59
C GLN A 84 2.38 -9.36 1.29
N LEU A 85 3.14 -8.59 0.52
CA LEU A 85 2.68 -8.12 -0.79
C LEU A 85 2.42 -9.30 -1.72
N TYR A 86 3.35 -10.26 -1.79
CA TYR A 86 3.14 -11.46 -2.59
C TYR A 86 2.02 -12.34 -2.06
N ALA A 87 1.89 -12.44 -0.73
CA ALA A 87 0.80 -13.19 -0.11
C ALA A 87 -0.58 -12.59 -0.45
N VAL A 88 -0.69 -11.26 -0.45
CA VAL A 88 -1.93 -10.57 -0.81
C VAL A 88 -2.25 -10.79 -2.29
N ILE A 89 -1.26 -10.74 -3.16
CA ILE A 89 -1.45 -11.03 -4.59
C ILE A 89 -2.01 -12.44 -4.77
N ALA A 90 -1.40 -13.43 -4.13
CA ALA A 90 -1.86 -14.83 -4.20
C ALA A 90 -3.28 -14.98 -3.64
N LYS A 91 -3.56 -14.32 -2.52
CA LYS A 91 -4.87 -14.34 -1.89
C LYS A 91 -5.94 -13.76 -2.84
N ASN A 92 -5.63 -12.63 -3.48
CA ASN A 92 -6.58 -12.00 -4.41
C ASN A 92 -6.79 -12.87 -5.65
N ASN A 93 -5.73 -13.50 -6.15
CA ASN A 93 -5.84 -14.38 -7.32
C ASN A 93 -6.67 -15.64 -7.04
N ALA A 94 -6.76 -16.05 -5.76
CA ALA A 94 -7.56 -17.21 -5.36
C ALA A 94 -9.04 -16.88 -5.18
N LYS A 95 -9.42 -15.61 -5.16
CA LYS A 95 -10.82 -15.20 -5.03
C LYS A 95 -11.58 -15.50 -6.31
N ASN A 96 -12.82 -15.94 -6.20
CA ASN A 96 -13.68 -16.22 -7.35
C ASN A 96 -15.14 -15.93 -7.00
N HIS A 97 -16.04 -16.13 -7.96
CA HIS A 97 -17.46 -15.84 -7.78
C HIS A 97 -18.17 -16.72 -6.74
N ASP A 98 -17.58 -17.86 -6.40
CA ASP A 98 -18.15 -18.73 -5.35
C ASP A 98 -17.84 -18.20 -3.95
N THR A 99 -16.71 -17.55 -3.77
CA THR A 99 -16.23 -17.09 -2.47
C THR A 99 -16.44 -15.60 -2.22
N HIS A 100 -16.51 -14.80 -3.29
CA HIS A 100 -16.56 -13.34 -3.19
C HIS A 100 -17.58 -12.74 -4.14
N VAL A 101 -18.00 -11.52 -3.83
CA VAL A 101 -18.97 -10.78 -4.63
C VAL A 101 -18.58 -9.30 -4.64
N TYR A 102 -18.81 -8.65 -5.79
CA TYR A 102 -18.68 -7.19 -5.89
C TYR A 102 -19.99 -6.56 -5.40
N THR A 103 -19.88 -5.77 -4.34
CA THR A 103 -21.03 -5.08 -3.76
C THR A 103 -20.57 -3.81 -3.04
N ASP A 104 -21.34 -2.75 -3.15
CA ASP A 104 -21.04 -1.46 -2.53
C ASP A 104 -19.62 -0.96 -2.83
N GLY A 105 -19.18 -1.12 -4.07
CA GLY A 105 -17.88 -0.64 -4.52
C GLY A 105 -16.68 -1.47 -4.04
N LYS A 106 -16.91 -2.63 -3.43
CA LYS A 106 -15.85 -3.44 -2.85
C LYS A 106 -16.07 -4.92 -3.14
N ILE A 107 -14.97 -5.66 -3.27
CA ILE A 107 -15.00 -7.12 -3.34
C ILE A 107 -15.08 -7.64 -1.91
N ARG A 108 -16.20 -8.28 -1.58
CA ARG A 108 -16.47 -8.77 -0.24
C ARG A 108 -16.62 -10.28 -0.23
N ARG A 109 -16.23 -10.90 0.88
CA ARG A 109 -16.46 -12.33 1.07
C ARG A 109 -17.97 -12.60 1.14
N ARG A 110 -18.42 -13.65 0.47
CA ARG A 110 -19.83 -14.06 0.54
C ARG A 110 -20.15 -14.54 1.95
N VAL A 111 -21.31 -14.12 2.45
CA VAL A 111 -21.79 -14.57 3.74
C VAL A 111 -22.28 -16.01 3.59
N PRO A 112 -21.81 -16.96 4.41
CA PRO A 112 -22.31 -18.33 4.36
C PRO A 112 -23.82 -18.39 4.62
N LYS A 113 -24.50 -19.32 3.95
CA LYS A 113 -25.91 -19.56 4.24
C LYS A 113 -26.08 -20.10 5.67
N SER A 114 -27.18 -19.72 6.31
CA SER A 114 -27.51 -20.28 7.62
C SER A 114 -27.64 -21.81 7.55
N PRO A 115 -27.02 -22.56 8.47
CA PRO A 115 -27.11 -24.01 8.45
C PRO A 115 -28.52 -24.55 8.72
N THR A 116 -29.43 -23.73 9.22
CA THR A 116 -30.81 -24.12 9.50
C THR A 116 -31.77 -23.83 8.38
N SER A 117 -31.35 -23.25 7.33
CA SER A 117 -32.21 -22.85 6.20
C SER A 117 -32.31 -23.94 5.15
#